data_e583ab9be2231caf0decebd850383018
#
_entry.id   e583ab9be2231caf0decebd850383018
#
_cell.length_a   1.000
_cell.length_b   1.000
_cell.length_c   1.000
_cell.angle_alpha   90.00
_cell.angle_beta   90.00
_cell.angle_gamma   90.00
#
_symmetry.space_group_name_H-M   'P 1'
#
loop_
_entity.id
_entity.type
_entity.pdbx_description
1 polymer ?
#
loop_
_entity_poly.entity_id
_entity_poly.type
_entity_poly.pdbx_seq_one_letter_code
_entity_poly.pdbx_strand_id
1 'polypeptide(L)'
;FQSEEKIRTALIKFSGIGNWTCDMVLIFYLNRMNIFPTSDLIIKKTTEKLCILENKKIDFINSFSPYLSVFSLHLWKMSERIL
;
A
#
# COMPACT_ATOMS: atom_id res chain seq x y z
N PHE A 1 -6.91 -11.24 -17.93
CA PHE A 1 -6.12 -10.78 -16.78
C PHE A 1 -5.39 -9.49 -17.14
N GLN A 2 -5.71 -8.41 -16.46
CA GLN A 2 -5.12 -7.11 -16.73
C GLN A 2 -4.04 -6.76 -15.69
N SER A 3 -3.00 -6.05 -16.14
CA SER A 3 -1.96 -5.57 -15.25
C SER A 3 -2.52 -4.47 -14.33
N GLU A 4 -1.87 -4.25 -13.18
CA GLU A 4 -2.24 -3.16 -12.28
C GLU A 4 -2.23 -1.81 -12.98
N GLU A 5 -1.26 -1.58 -13.86
CA GLU A 5 -1.16 -0.32 -14.59
C GLU A 5 -2.37 -0.06 -15.47
N LYS A 6 -2.84 -1.08 -16.19
CA LYS A 6 -4.04 -0.95 -17.04
C LYS A 6 -5.29 -0.70 -16.21
N ILE A 7 -5.40 -1.39 -15.08
CA ILE A 7 -6.53 -1.20 -14.16
C ILE A 7 -6.52 0.21 -13.60
N ARG A 8 -5.37 0.72 -13.16
CA ARG A 8 -5.25 2.09 -12.65
C ARG A 8 -5.64 3.11 -13.72
N THR A 9 -5.13 2.94 -14.93
CA THR A 9 -5.43 3.85 -16.04
C THR A 9 -6.93 3.91 -16.30
N ALA A 10 -7.60 2.76 -16.28
CA ALA A 10 -9.04 2.70 -16.50
C ALA A 10 -9.81 3.38 -15.36
N LEU A 11 -9.42 3.13 -14.10
CA LEU A 11 -10.12 3.68 -12.93
C LEU A 11 -9.95 5.19 -12.80
N ILE A 12 -8.77 5.71 -13.05
CA ILE A 12 -8.47 7.15 -12.90
C ILE A 12 -9.28 8.02 -13.86
N LYS A 13 -9.79 7.44 -14.95
CA LYS A 13 -10.67 8.17 -15.88
C LYS A 13 -11.97 8.60 -15.23
N PHE A 14 -12.39 7.96 -14.15
CA PHE A 14 -13.62 8.33 -13.46
C PHE A 14 -13.36 9.46 -12.48
N SER A 15 -14.28 10.41 -12.41
CA SER A 15 -14.19 11.54 -11.50
C SER A 15 -14.16 11.06 -10.05
N GLY A 16 -13.24 11.61 -9.27
CA GLY A 16 -13.12 11.28 -7.84
C GLY A 16 -12.29 10.03 -7.54
N ILE A 17 -11.77 9.37 -8.56
CA ILE A 17 -10.92 8.19 -8.37
C ILE A 17 -9.46 8.61 -8.47
N GLY A 18 -8.77 8.59 -7.35
CA GLY A 18 -7.33 8.87 -7.29
C GLY A 18 -6.53 7.61 -6.99
N ASN A 19 -5.23 7.79 -6.76
CA ASN A 19 -4.31 6.68 -6.50
C ASN A 19 -4.68 5.87 -5.26
N TRP A 20 -5.13 6.53 -4.20
CA TRP A 20 -5.53 5.83 -2.97
C TRP A 20 -6.70 4.87 -3.24
N THR A 21 -7.73 5.35 -3.96
CA THR A 21 -8.89 4.52 -4.30
C THR A 21 -8.48 3.36 -5.19
N CYS A 22 -7.59 3.60 -6.17
CA CYS A 22 -7.07 2.52 -7.01
C CYS A 22 -6.37 1.45 -6.18
N ASP A 23 -5.54 1.85 -5.22
CA ASP A 23 -4.86 0.90 -4.33
C ASP A 23 -5.86 0.07 -3.54
N MET A 24 -6.91 0.71 -3.02
CA MET A 24 -7.94 0.01 -2.25
C MET A 24 -8.69 -1.02 -3.12
N VAL A 25 -9.02 -0.64 -4.35
CA VAL A 25 -9.66 -1.56 -5.30
C VAL A 25 -8.74 -2.74 -5.61
N LEU A 26 -7.48 -2.47 -5.89
CA LEU A 26 -6.52 -3.52 -6.21
C LEU A 26 -6.31 -4.50 -5.06
N ILE A 27 -6.19 -3.99 -3.84
CA ILE A 27 -5.94 -4.82 -2.66
C ILE A 27 -7.20 -5.61 -2.27
N PHE A 28 -8.33 -4.92 -2.11
CA PHE A 28 -9.50 -5.50 -1.46
C PHE A 28 -10.49 -6.15 -2.41
N TYR A 29 -10.64 -5.64 -3.62
CA TYR A 29 -11.61 -6.18 -4.57
C TYR A 29 -10.99 -7.11 -5.60
N LEU A 30 -9.75 -6.82 -6.01
CA LEU A 30 -9.08 -7.61 -7.04
C LEU A 30 -8.01 -8.52 -6.47
N ASN A 31 -7.79 -8.48 -5.15
CA ASN A 31 -6.86 -9.36 -4.42
C ASN A 31 -5.45 -9.36 -5.00
N ARG A 32 -4.96 -8.20 -5.42
CA ARG A 32 -3.59 -8.08 -5.90
C ARG A 32 -2.63 -8.12 -4.72
N MET A 33 -1.57 -8.93 -4.86
CA MET A 33 -0.69 -9.27 -3.73
C MET A 33 0.42 -8.27 -3.49
N ASN A 34 0.81 -7.51 -4.50
CA ASN A 34 2.02 -6.68 -4.41
C ASN A 34 1.70 -5.19 -4.60
N ILE A 35 0.77 -4.69 -3.80
CA ILE A 35 0.39 -3.27 -3.83
C ILE A 35 0.80 -2.62 -2.52
N PHE A 36 1.60 -1.54 -2.61
CA PHE A 36 1.93 -0.73 -1.45
C PHE A 36 1.26 0.64 -1.62
N PRO A 37 0.23 0.96 -0.81
CA PRO A 37 -0.56 2.19 -0.98
C PRO A 37 0.18 3.42 -0.47
N THR A 38 1.10 3.94 -1.26
CA THR A 38 1.99 5.05 -0.86
C THR A 38 1.26 6.35 -0.55
N SER A 39 0.04 6.52 -1.07
CA SER A 39 -0.75 7.72 -0.80
C SER A 39 -1.63 7.60 0.45
N ASP A 40 -1.64 6.43 1.09
CA ASP A 40 -2.37 6.25 2.35
C ASP A 40 -1.55 6.84 3.51
N LEU A 41 -2.15 7.79 4.23
CA LEU A 41 -1.47 8.51 5.30
C LEU A 41 -1.08 7.59 6.47
N ILE A 42 -1.94 6.65 6.82
CA ILE A 42 -1.66 5.71 7.91
C ILE A 42 -0.50 4.80 7.55
N ILE A 43 -0.48 4.29 6.33
CA ILE A 43 0.64 3.47 5.82
C ILE A 43 1.93 4.28 5.87
N LYS A 44 1.90 5.51 5.40
CA LYS A 44 3.09 6.37 5.40
C LYS A 44 3.63 6.59 6.82
N LYS A 45 2.76 7.00 7.74
CA LYS A 45 3.17 7.26 9.13
C LYS A 45 3.65 6.00 9.84
N THR A 46 2.96 4.89 9.63
CA THR A 46 3.33 3.61 10.25
C THR A 46 4.68 3.13 9.73
N THR A 47 4.91 3.26 8.44
CA THR A 47 6.18 2.88 7.82
C THR A 47 7.33 3.72 8.37
N GLU A 48 7.14 5.03 8.46
CA GLU A 48 8.16 5.93 9.02
C GLU A 48 8.49 5.57 10.47
N LYS A 49 7.47 5.29 11.28
CA LYS A 49 7.65 4.90 12.68
C LYS A 49 8.38 3.55 12.79
N LEU A 50 8.00 2.60 11.96
CA LEU A 50 8.64 1.28 11.94
C LEU A 50 10.11 1.39 11.55
N CYS A 51 10.44 2.22 10.56
CA CYS A 51 11.82 2.45 10.16
C CYS A 51 12.66 3.00 11.32
N ILE A 52 12.10 3.91 12.12
CA ILE A 52 12.77 4.45 13.30
C ILE A 52 12.98 3.36 14.35
N LEU A 53 11.94 2.60 14.65
CA LEU A 53 11.99 1.56 15.68
C LEU A 53 12.98 0.44 15.34
N GLU A 54 13.08 0.08 14.07
CA GLU A 54 13.94 -1.01 13.60
C GLU A 54 15.30 -0.51 13.09
N ASN A 55 15.53 0.79 13.13
CA ASN A 55 16.75 1.42 12.62
C ASN A 55 17.05 1.02 11.16
N LYS A 56 16.03 1.09 10.31
CA LYS A 56 16.09 0.72 8.90
C LYS A 56 15.83 1.92 8.00
N LYS A 57 16.34 1.86 6.78
CA LYS A 57 15.98 2.83 5.74
C LYS A 57 14.65 2.41 5.12
N ILE A 58 13.95 3.41 4.53
CA ILE A 58 12.63 3.19 3.96
C ILE A 58 12.63 2.12 2.86
N ASP A 59 13.73 1.96 2.14
CA ASP A 59 13.81 1.00 1.04
C ASP A 59 13.78 -0.47 1.51
N PHE A 60 13.91 -0.74 2.81
CA PHE A 60 13.78 -2.12 3.29
C PHE A 60 12.38 -2.68 3.00
N ILE A 61 11.39 -1.82 2.78
CA ILE A 61 10.04 -2.22 2.42
C ILE A 61 10.06 -3.09 1.15
N ASN A 62 10.95 -2.80 0.22
CA ASN A 62 11.05 -3.55 -1.02
C ASN A 62 11.37 -5.04 -0.81
N SER A 63 11.95 -5.39 0.33
CA SER A 63 12.26 -6.79 0.65
C SER A 63 11.00 -7.65 0.86
N PHE A 64 9.84 -7.01 1.05
CA PHE A 64 8.57 -7.73 1.22
C PHE A 64 7.87 -8.02 -0.10
N SER A 65 8.38 -7.48 -1.22
CA SER A 65 7.87 -7.83 -2.54
C SER A 65 8.09 -9.34 -2.79
N PRO A 66 7.15 -10.05 -3.41
CA PRO A 66 5.93 -9.58 -4.07
C PRO A 66 4.67 -9.58 -3.18
N TYR A 67 4.82 -9.44 -1.88
CA TYR A 67 3.72 -9.53 -0.92
C TYR A 67 3.42 -8.20 -0.22
N LEU A 68 3.61 -7.09 -0.93
CA LEU A 68 3.43 -5.76 -0.34
C LEU A 68 2.02 -5.49 0.14
N SER A 69 0.99 -6.08 -0.49
CA SER A 69 -0.39 -5.94 -0.02
C SER A 69 -0.59 -6.56 1.35
N VAL A 70 -0.05 -7.77 1.56
CA VAL A 70 -0.11 -8.44 2.86
C VAL A 70 0.65 -7.64 3.90
N PHE A 71 1.82 -7.15 3.55
CA PHE A 71 2.62 -6.30 4.44
C PHE A 71 1.82 -5.04 4.82
N SER A 72 1.12 -4.43 3.87
CA SER A 72 0.30 -3.24 4.12
C SER A 72 -0.83 -3.53 5.10
N LEU A 73 -1.49 -4.68 4.99
CA LEU A 73 -2.53 -5.08 5.94
C LEU A 73 -1.97 -5.18 7.36
N HIS A 74 -0.77 -5.72 7.51
CA HIS A 74 -0.11 -5.79 8.81
C HIS A 74 0.26 -4.40 9.33
N LEU A 75 0.68 -3.48 8.45
CA LEU A 75 0.97 -2.11 8.86
C LEU A 75 -0.27 -1.40 9.38
N TRP A 76 -1.42 -1.54 8.72
CA TRP A 76 -2.66 -0.95 9.21
C TRP A 76 -3.01 -1.46 10.60
N LYS A 77 -2.87 -2.76 10.83
CA LYS A 77 -3.12 -3.35 12.15
C LYS A 77 -2.12 -2.86 13.17
N MET A 78 -0.84 -2.80 12.80
CA MET A 78 0.22 -2.34 13.66
C MET A 78 0.05 -0.87 14.05
N SER A 79 -0.54 -0.04 13.17
CA SER A 79 -0.73 1.38 13.40
C SER A 79 -1.53 1.66 14.68
N GLU A 80 -2.40 0.75 15.06
CA GLU A 80 -3.20 0.88 16.28
C GLU A 80 -2.32 0.87 17.54
N ARG A 81 -1.12 0.29 17.47
CA ARG A 81 -0.21 0.15 18.60
C ARG A 81 0.93 1.15 18.61
N ILE A 82 1.42 1.53 17.43
CA ILE A 82 2.65 2.34 17.35
C ILE A 82 2.43 3.78 16.93
N LEU A 83 1.22 4.15 16.50
CA LEU A 83 0.88 5.54 16.19
C LEU A 83 0.16 6.25 17.34
#